data_93694e74c84071ca30e77aab114d974d
#
_entry.id   93694e74c84071ca30e77aab114d974d
#
_cell.length_a   1.000
_cell.length_b   1.000
_cell.length_c   1.000
_cell.angle_alpha   90.00
_cell.angle_beta   90.00
_cell.angle_gamma   90.00
#
_symmetry.space_group_name_H-M   'P 1'
#
loop_
_entity.id
_entity.type
_entity.pdbx_description
1 polymer ?
#
loop_
_entity_poly.entity_id
_entity_poly.type
_entity_poly.pdbx_seq_one_letter_code
_entity_poly.pdbx_strand_id
1 'polypeptide(L)'
;RMNAGAQNALLKTLEEPPAYAVILLLTNNKDRLLDTILSRCVSMTLGSVRESEIEDYLKANTGASHADIAFAAAFSLGNIGRALHVLDTEEFKDMLNDTMNVITHMKSMEIYEVVSYAKSLTKYKNEIYDFLDIIMVWYRDMLILKTTGSLNQLVFKDKYRQLKDQEIYISFEGISHILDEVEKARRRLIANVNFEVAIEMLLVTIKENGKVW
;
A
#
# COMPACT_ATOMS: atom_id res chain seq x y z
N ARG A 1 4.79 -20.23 0.86
CA ARG A 1 3.41 -20.37 1.40
C ARG A 1 3.15 -21.86 1.62
N MET A 2 2.72 -22.25 2.84
CA MET A 2 2.34 -23.62 3.11
C MET A 2 0.92 -23.90 2.58
N ASN A 3 0.77 -24.97 1.81
CA ASN A 3 -0.56 -25.51 1.47
C ASN A 3 -1.08 -26.38 2.62
N ALA A 4 -2.33 -26.87 2.54
CA ALA A 4 -2.93 -27.69 3.59
C ALA A 4 -2.13 -28.98 3.89
N GLY A 5 -1.55 -29.62 2.85
CA GLY A 5 -0.71 -30.80 3.02
C GLY A 5 0.57 -30.50 3.82
N ALA A 6 1.24 -29.38 3.54
CA ALA A 6 2.42 -28.96 4.28
C ALA A 6 2.08 -28.56 5.74
N GLN A 7 0.92 -27.97 5.96
CA GLN A 7 0.43 -27.66 7.30
C GLN A 7 0.17 -28.95 8.11
N ASN A 8 -0.48 -29.93 7.50
CA ASN A 8 -0.72 -31.24 8.15
C ASN A 8 0.58 -31.99 8.46
N ALA A 9 1.58 -31.93 7.57
CA ALA A 9 2.89 -32.53 7.83
C ALA A 9 3.62 -31.90 9.04
N LEU A 10 3.34 -30.61 9.35
CA LEU A 10 3.94 -29.90 10.48
C LEU A 10 3.32 -30.29 11.83
N LEU A 11 2.09 -30.84 11.85
CA LEU A 11 1.35 -31.12 13.09
C LEU A 11 2.13 -31.99 14.06
N LYS A 12 2.77 -33.07 13.59
CA LYS A 12 3.58 -33.95 14.45
C LYS A 12 4.72 -33.23 15.16
N THR A 13 5.39 -32.31 14.44
CA THR A 13 6.48 -31.50 15.01
C THR A 13 5.97 -30.45 16.01
N LEU A 14 4.73 -29.93 15.80
CA LEU A 14 4.12 -29.00 16.75
C LEU A 14 3.58 -29.69 18.00
N GLU A 15 3.22 -30.99 17.93
CA GLU A 15 2.76 -31.78 19.07
C GLU A 15 3.93 -32.20 19.97
N GLU A 16 5.04 -32.63 19.34
CA GLU A 16 6.24 -33.12 20.03
C GLU A 16 7.47 -32.35 19.53
N PRO A 17 7.61 -31.06 19.84
CA PRO A 17 8.77 -30.30 19.40
C PRO A 17 10.03 -30.74 20.14
N PRO A 18 11.19 -30.78 19.47
CA PRO A 18 12.45 -30.99 20.16
C PRO A 18 12.69 -29.96 21.26
N ALA A 19 13.18 -30.34 22.41
CA ALA A 19 13.35 -29.47 23.59
C ALA A 19 14.19 -28.20 23.34
N TYR A 20 15.01 -28.21 22.29
CA TYR A 20 15.86 -27.08 21.87
C TYR A 20 15.24 -26.21 20.77
N ALA A 21 14.05 -26.55 20.26
CA ALA A 21 13.48 -25.88 19.13
C ALA A 21 12.34 -24.91 19.52
N VAL A 22 12.33 -23.72 18.92
CA VAL A 22 11.24 -22.78 18.93
C VAL A 22 10.72 -22.65 17.50
N ILE A 23 9.41 -22.87 17.28
CA ILE A 23 8.80 -22.81 15.97
C ILE A 23 7.95 -21.53 15.89
N LEU A 24 8.30 -20.61 14.97
CA LEU A 24 7.57 -19.39 14.72
C LEU A 24 6.84 -19.50 13.39
N LEU A 25 5.52 -19.43 13.41
CA LEU A 25 4.67 -19.37 12.22
C LEU A 25 4.24 -17.92 11.98
N LEU A 26 4.73 -17.32 10.89
CA LEU A 26 4.42 -15.96 10.52
C LEU A 26 3.29 -15.93 9.50
N THR A 27 2.24 -15.16 9.78
CA THR A 27 1.11 -14.96 8.86
C THR A 27 0.52 -13.57 9.03
N ASN A 28 0.04 -13.01 7.95
CA ASN A 28 -0.79 -11.79 7.93
C ASN A 28 -2.30 -12.12 7.89
N ASN A 29 -2.66 -13.40 7.83
CA ASN A 29 -4.05 -13.85 7.83
C ASN A 29 -4.15 -15.19 8.57
N LYS A 30 -4.76 -15.17 9.76
CA LYS A 30 -4.98 -16.36 10.60
C LYS A 30 -5.87 -17.41 9.94
N ASP A 31 -6.88 -16.98 9.16
CA ASP A 31 -7.87 -17.86 8.54
C ASP A 31 -7.28 -18.79 7.47
N ARG A 32 -6.03 -18.55 7.07
CA ARG A 32 -5.28 -19.43 6.16
C ARG A 32 -4.56 -20.56 6.86
N LEU A 33 -4.51 -20.55 8.18
CA LEU A 33 -3.95 -21.62 8.97
C LEU A 33 -5.08 -22.56 9.40
N LEU A 34 -4.80 -23.87 9.36
CA LEU A 34 -5.75 -24.88 9.83
C LEU A 34 -5.99 -24.69 11.34
N ASP A 35 -7.21 -24.94 11.79
CA ASP A 35 -7.58 -24.87 13.21
C ASP A 35 -6.73 -25.81 14.07
N THR A 36 -6.31 -26.95 13.50
CA THR A 36 -5.39 -27.90 14.11
C THR A 36 -4.00 -27.33 14.37
N ILE A 37 -3.51 -26.39 13.56
CA ILE A 37 -2.28 -25.63 13.80
C ILE A 37 -2.52 -24.57 14.88
N LEU A 38 -3.61 -23.79 14.73
CA LEU A 38 -3.94 -22.70 15.66
C LEU A 38 -4.13 -23.18 17.10
N SER A 39 -4.71 -24.37 17.28
CA SER A 39 -4.90 -24.98 18.63
C SER A 39 -3.60 -25.42 19.33
N ARG A 40 -2.50 -25.56 18.56
CA ARG A 40 -1.18 -25.98 19.07
C ARG A 40 -0.17 -24.82 19.16
N CYS A 41 -0.59 -23.62 18.79
CA CYS A 41 0.27 -22.44 18.80
C CYS A 41 -0.28 -21.36 19.72
N VAL A 42 0.62 -20.64 20.38
CA VAL A 42 0.26 -19.40 21.06
C VAL A 42 0.17 -18.28 20.02
N SER A 43 -1.01 -17.73 19.83
CA SER A 43 -1.20 -16.62 18.89
C SER A 43 -0.73 -15.30 19.51
N MET A 44 0.20 -14.63 18.84
CA MET A 44 0.65 -13.28 19.17
C MET A 44 0.32 -12.35 18.02
N THR A 45 -0.48 -11.33 18.25
CA THR A 45 -0.81 -10.30 17.25
C THR A 45 0.11 -9.11 17.43
N LEU A 46 0.87 -8.78 16.38
CA LEU A 46 1.68 -7.56 16.34
C LEU A 46 0.83 -6.44 15.76
N GLY A 47 0.69 -5.36 16.51
CA GLY A 47 0.00 -4.15 16.07
C GLY A 47 0.92 -3.23 15.24
N SER A 48 0.32 -2.20 14.63
CA SER A 48 1.07 -1.13 13.99
C SER A 48 1.88 -0.33 15.02
N VAL A 49 3.11 0.01 14.66
CA VAL A 49 3.97 0.87 15.46
C VAL A 49 3.54 2.32 15.30
N ARG A 50 3.65 3.15 16.33
CA ARG A 50 3.30 4.56 16.26
C ARG A 50 4.27 5.31 15.33
N GLU A 51 3.75 6.30 14.60
CA GLU A 51 4.54 7.11 13.66
C GLU A 51 5.78 7.72 14.34
N SER A 52 5.62 8.26 15.55
CA SER A 52 6.75 8.84 16.31
C SER A 52 7.83 7.81 16.66
N GLU A 53 7.46 6.58 16.97
CA GLU A 53 8.43 5.51 17.27
C GLU A 53 9.18 5.07 16.00
N ILE A 54 8.51 5.08 14.85
CA ILE A 54 9.15 4.83 13.55
C ILE A 54 10.12 5.95 13.22
N GLU A 55 9.72 7.22 13.39
CA GLU A 55 10.61 8.35 13.17
C GLU A 55 11.88 8.25 14.05
N ASP A 56 11.73 7.95 15.34
CA ASP A 56 12.85 7.83 16.26
C ASP A 56 13.77 6.67 15.86
N TYR A 57 13.20 5.55 15.44
CA TYR A 57 13.96 4.42 14.92
C TYR A 57 14.75 4.80 13.65
N LEU A 58 14.10 5.48 12.69
CA LEU A 58 14.75 5.89 11.44
C LEU A 58 15.84 6.93 11.69
N LYS A 59 15.64 7.91 12.58
CA LYS A 59 16.66 8.90 13.00
C LYS A 59 17.90 8.22 13.58
N ALA A 60 17.71 7.16 14.36
CA ALA A 60 18.81 6.44 15.00
C ALA A 60 19.56 5.51 14.04
N ASN A 61 18.93 5.02 12.99
CA ASN A 61 19.46 3.94 12.16
C ASN A 61 19.72 4.34 10.70
N THR A 62 19.31 5.53 10.26
CA THR A 62 19.52 6.02 8.90
C THR A 62 20.14 7.42 8.89
N GLY A 63 20.79 7.79 7.78
CA GLY A 63 21.29 9.16 7.55
C GLY A 63 20.32 10.04 6.75
N ALA A 64 19.04 9.63 6.64
CA ALA A 64 18.06 10.32 5.82
C ALA A 64 17.70 11.72 6.37
N SER A 65 17.22 12.60 5.51
CA SER A 65 16.77 13.93 5.93
C SER A 65 15.53 13.83 6.86
N HIS A 66 15.32 14.84 7.69
CA HIS A 66 14.14 14.87 8.58
C HIS A 66 12.81 14.81 7.78
N ALA A 67 12.77 15.43 6.60
CA ALA A 67 11.59 15.41 5.73
C ALA A 67 11.31 14.01 5.17
N ASP A 68 12.34 13.30 4.71
CA ASP A 68 12.22 11.94 4.18
C ASP A 68 11.79 10.96 5.28
N ILE A 69 12.37 11.11 6.49
CA ILE A 69 12.00 10.31 7.67
C ILE A 69 10.52 10.51 8.02
N ALA A 70 10.06 11.75 8.10
CA ALA A 70 8.67 12.05 8.42
C ALA A 70 7.71 11.49 7.34
N PHE A 71 8.06 11.63 6.06
CA PHE A 71 7.29 11.05 4.98
C PHE A 71 7.25 9.51 5.06
N ALA A 72 8.41 8.86 5.21
CA ALA A 72 8.49 7.40 5.28
C ALA A 72 7.74 6.84 6.49
N ALA A 73 7.83 7.48 7.65
CA ALA A 73 7.09 7.08 8.84
C ALA A 73 5.58 7.17 8.62
N ALA A 74 5.08 8.29 8.09
CA ALA A 74 3.66 8.48 7.80
C ALA A 74 3.16 7.53 6.71
N PHE A 75 3.91 7.36 5.60
CA PHE A 75 3.56 6.47 4.48
C PHE A 75 3.56 4.99 4.88
N SER A 76 4.39 4.60 5.84
CA SER A 76 4.53 3.21 6.28
C SER A 76 3.29 2.65 6.99
N LEU A 77 2.38 3.50 7.47
CA LEU A 77 1.19 3.13 8.23
C LEU A 77 1.48 2.18 9.41
N GLY A 78 2.60 2.40 10.09
CA GLY A 78 2.98 1.64 11.26
C GLY A 78 3.88 0.41 10.99
N ASN A 79 4.44 0.29 9.78
CA ASN A 79 5.34 -0.80 9.41
C ASN A 79 6.77 -0.29 9.21
N ILE A 80 7.67 -0.59 10.15
CA ILE A 80 9.08 -0.15 10.11
C ILE A 80 9.80 -0.66 8.85
N GLY A 81 9.58 -1.93 8.46
CA GLY A 81 10.23 -2.48 7.26
C GLY A 81 9.82 -1.74 6.00
N ARG A 82 8.56 -1.32 5.91
CA ARG A 82 8.06 -0.48 4.82
C ARG A 82 8.66 0.93 4.86
N ALA A 83 8.82 1.52 6.05
CA ALA A 83 9.45 2.82 6.19
C ALA A 83 10.90 2.81 5.70
N LEU A 84 11.66 1.76 6.03
CA LEU A 84 13.01 1.55 5.51
C LEU A 84 13.02 1.39 3.98
N HIS A 85 12.11 0.58 3.42
CA HIS A 85 11.99 0.40 1.98
C HIS A 85 11.77 1.72 1.23
N VAL A 86 10.89 2.57 1.74
CA VAL A 86 10.61 3.91 1.18
C VAL A 86 11.85 4.80 1.16
N LEU A 87 12.72 4.71 2.18
CA LEU A 87 13.93 5.51 2.28
C LEU A 87 15.07 5.01 1.39
N ASP A 88 15.25 3.69 1.34
CA ASP A 88 16.47 3.07 0.78
C ASP A 88 16.37 2.79 -0.72
N THR A 89 15.15 2.84 -1.31
CA THR A 89 14.91 2.36 -2.67
C THR A 89 14.71 3.53 -3.63
N GLU A 90 15.66 3.74 -4.54
CA GLU A 90 15.54 4.77 -5.59
C GLU A 90 14.37 4.47 -6.54
N GLU A 91 14.12 3.18 -6.83
CA GLU A 91 12.98 2.74 -7.63
C GLU A 91 11.64 3.20 -7.04
N PHE A 92 11.52 3.24 -5.69
CA PHE A 92 10.32 3.76 -5.05
C PHE A 92 10.16 5.27 -5.28
N LYS A 93 11.25 6.03 -5.21
CA LYS A 93 11.23 7.50 -5.42
C LYS A 93 10.86 7.83 -6.87
N ASP A 94 11.42 7.11 -7.83
CA ASP A 94 11.09 7.26 -9.24
C ASP A 94 9.61 6.92 -9.51
N MET A 95 9.14 5.81 -8.96
CA MET A 95 7.74 5.40 -9.05
C MET A 95 6.80 6.43 -8.39
N LEU A 96 7.16 6.94 -7.23
CA LEU A 96 6.41 8.00 -6.54
C LEU A 96 6.28 9.23 -7.42
N ASN A 97 7.38 9.70 -7.99
CA ASN A 97 7.39 10.87 -8.87
C ASN A 97 6.57 10.65 -10.13
N ASP A 98 6.75 9.51 -10.82
CA ASP A 98 6.00 9.13 -12.02
C ASP A 98 4.49 9.08 -11.70
N THR A 99 4.12 8.42 -10.60
CA THR A 99 2.72 8.25 -10.17
C THR A 99 2.10 9.61 -9.84
N MET A 100 2.80 10.44 -9.07
CA MET A 100 2.33 11.77 -8.71
C MET A 100 2.10 12.66 -9.94
N ASN A 101 3.02 12.63 -10.91
CA ASN A 101 2.87 13.35 -12.17
C ASN A 101 1.60 12.94 -12.92
N VAL A 102 1.33 11.64 -13.02
CA VAL A 102 0.15 11.14 -13.73
C VAL A 102 -1.14 11.46 -12.97
N ILE A 103 -1.19 11.19 -11.67
CA ILE A 103 -2.40 11.45 -10.87
C ILE A 103 -2.78 12.94 -10.90
N THR A 104 -1.79 13.84 -10.80
CA THR A 104 -2.05 15.29 -10.80
C THR A 104 -2.52 15.81 -12.16
N HIS A 105 -2.12 15.17 -13.26
CA HIS A 105 -2.52 15.55 -14.61
C HIS A 105 -3.65 14.67 -15.19
N MET A 106 -4.13 13.66 -14.44
CA MET A 106 -5.11 12.68 -14.91
C MET A 106 -6.34 13.30 -15.57
N LYS A 107 -6.80 14.45 -15.06
CA LYS A 107 -7.97 15.17 -15.58
C LYS A 107 -7.76 15.62 -17.05
N SER A 108 -6.57 16.09 -17.40
CA SER A 108 -6.24 16.61 -18.73
C SER A 108 -5.78 15.55 -19.72
N MET A 109 -5.40 14.36 -19.24
CA MET A 109 -4.95 13.26 -20.11
C MET A 109 -6.09 12.74 -21.00
N GLU A 110 -5.77 12.34 -22.21
CA GLU A 110 -6.69 11.57 -23.06
C GLU A 110 -6.67 10.08 -22.67
N ILE A 111 -7.73 9.33 -23.03
CA ILE A 111 -7.83 7.90 -22.68
C ILE A 111 -6.64 7.09 -23.20
N TYR A 112 -6.17 7.37 -24.42
CA TYR A 112 -5.02 6.66 -25.00
C TYR A 112 -3.72 6.92 -24.21
N GLU A 113 -3.56 8.09 -23.60
CA GLU A 113 -2.42 8.43 -22.75
C GLU A 113 -2.46 7.63 -21.44
N VAL A 114 -3.67 7.50 -20.85
CA VAL A 114 -3.88 6.67 -19.65
C VAL A 114 -3.53 5.21 -19.91
N VAL A 115 -4.00 4.67 -21.04
CA VAL A 115 -3.68 3.29 -21.46
C VAL A 115 -2.19 3.12 -21.73
N SER A 116 -1.55 4.10 -22.39
CA SER A 116 -0.11 4.09 -22.63
C SER A 116 0.68 4.11 -21.32
N TYR A 117 0.25 4.90 -20.35
CA TYR A 117 0.86 4.93 -19.03
C TYR A 117 0.70 3.59 -18.31
N ALA A 118 -0.48 2.97 -18.34
CA ALA A 118 -0.70 1.66 -17.75
C ALA A 118 0.31 0.61 -18.26
N LYS A 119 0.57 0.63 -19.57
CA LYS A 119 1.58 -0.24 -20.19
C LYS A 119 2.99 0.07 -19.70
N SER A 120 3.34 1.35 -19.53
CA SER A 120 4.67 1.76 -19.06
C SER A 120 4.95 1.27 -17.62
N LEU A 121 3.91 1.06 -16.80
CA LEU A 121 4.03 0.52 -15.44
C LEU A 121 4.49 -0.94 -15.39
N THR A 122 4.59 -1.63 -16.54
CA THR A 122 5.17 -2.97 -16.61
C THR A 122 6.63 -2.98 -16.11
N LYS A 123 7.35 -1.87 -16.21
CA LYS A 123 8.70 -1.70 -15.63
C LYS A 123 8.72 -1.88 -14.10
N TYR A 124 7.61 -1.57 -13.42
CA TYR A 124 7.44 -1.68 -11.96
C TYR A 124 6.61 -2.92 -11.56
N LYS A 125 6.55 -3.94 -12.39
CA LYS A 125 5.68 -5.11 -12.14
C LYS A 125 5.96 -5.82 -10.81
N ASN A 126 7.22 -5.84 -10.37
CA ASN A 126 7.61 -6.48 -9.12
C ASN A 126 7.19 -5.64 -7.90
N GLU A 127 7.23 -4.32 -8.05
CA GLU A 127 6.94 -3.32 -7.02
C GLU A 127 5.54 -2.71 -7.18
N ILE A 128 4.67 -3.32 -7.99
CA ILE A 128 3.35 -2.76 -8.32
C ILE A 128 2.47 -2.50 -7.10
N TYR A 129 2.69 -3.20 -6.01
CA TYR A 129 1.96 -2.96 -4.77
C TYR A 129 2.31 -1.61 -4.14
N ASP A 130 3.54 -1.11 -4.30
CA ASP A 130 3.94 0.23 -3.87
C ASP A 130 3.21 1.30 -4.68
N PHE A 131 3.06 1.10 -6.00
CA PHE A 131 2.22 1.95 -6.85
C PHE A 131 0.77 2.02 -6.35
N LEU A 132 0.17 0.86 -6.05
CA LEU A 132 -1.19 0.81 -5.50
C LEU A 132 -1.29 1.51 -4.14
N ASP A 133 -0.27 1.40 -3.32
CA ASP A 133 -0.21 2.06 -2.02
C ASP A 133 -0.05 3.57 -2.14
N ILE A 134 0.73 4.07 -3.11
CA ILE A 134 0.84 5.51 -3.39
C ILE A 134 -0.54 6.08 -3.76
N ILE A 135 -1.28 5.42 -4.65
CA ILE A 135 -2.64 5.83 -5.03
C ILE A 135 -3.58 5.77 -3.83
N MET A 136 -3.54 4.68 -3.07
CA MET A 136 -4.36 4.50 -1.87
C MET A 136 -4.16 5.64 -0.88
N VAL A 137 -2.90 5.97 -0.57
CA VAL A 137 -2.56 7.03 0.39
C VAL A 137 -2.97 8.41 -0.14
N TRP A 138 -2.79 8.67 -1.44
CA TRP A 138 -3.20 9.93 -2.07
C TRP A 138 -4.70 10.18 -1.93
N TYR A 139 -5.53 9.22 -2.30
CA TYR A 139 -6.98 9.36 -2.21
C TYR A 139 -7.50 9.30 -0.78
N ARG A 140 -6.83 8.58 0.13
CA ARG A 140 -7.09 8.65 1.57
C ARG A 140 -6.83 10.07 2.10
N ASP A 141 -5.70 10.67 1.76
CA ASP A 141 -5.37 12.04 2.17
C ASP A 141 -6.39 13.04 1.62
N MET A 142 -6.85 12.86 0.38
CA MET A 142 -7.93 13.66 -0.20
C MET A 142 -9.24 13.51 0.58
N LEU A 143 -9.59 12.30 1.01
CA LEU A 143 -10.77 12.04 1.84
C LEU A 143 -10.66 12.72 3.21
N ILE A 144 -9.49 12.61 3.86
CA ILE A 144 -9.21 13.29 5.14
C ILE A 144 -9.35 14.80 4.97
N LEU A 145 -8.75 15.37 3.93
CA LEU A 145 -8.82 16.80 3.66
C LEU A 145 -10.27 17.25 3.46
N LYS A 146 -11.04 16.49 2.69
CA LYS A 146 -12.45 16.76 2.39
C LYS A 146 -13.36 16.67 3.62
N THR A 147 -13.05 15.79 4.55
CA THR A 147 -13.86 15.56 5.77
C THR A 147 -13.49 16.47 6.92
N THR A 148 -12.21 16.69 7.15
CA THR A 148 -11.69 17.35 8.36
C THR A 148 -11.04 18.71 8.10
N GLY A 149 -10.59 18.95 6.86
CA GLY A 149 -9.75 20.11 6.51
C GLY A 149 -8.36 20.10 7.18
N SER A 150 -8.00 19.04 7.90
CA SER A 150 -6.79 18.97 8.72
C SER A 150 -5.56 18.56 7.93
N LEU A 151 -4.51 19.40 7.98
CA LEU A 151 -3.22 19.09 7.39
C LEU A 151 -2.39 18.07 8.19
N ASN A 152 -2.64 17.98 9.49
CA ASN A 152 -1.79 17.20 10.39
C ASN A 152 -1.85 15.69 10.14
N GLN A 153 -2.97 15.22 9.58
CA GLN A 153 -3.22 13.80 9.33
C GLN A 153 -2.82 13.35 7.92
N LEU A 154 -2.36 14.27 7.08
CA LEU A 154 -1.95 13.96 5.72
C LEU A 154 -0.55 13.35 5.71
N VAL A 155 -0.33 12.41 4.80
CA VAL A 155 0.99 11.87 4.45
C VAL A 155 1.68 12.82 3.45
N PHE A 156 0.95 13.25 2.42
CA PHE A 156 1.43 14.16 1.38
C PHE A 156 1.27 15.64 1.76
N LYS A 157 1.83 16.05 2.91
CA LYS A 157 1.72 17.43 3.42
C LYS A 157 2.35 18.46 2.47
N ASP A 158 3.45 18.10 1.84
CA ASP A 158 4.17 18.92 0.85
C ASP A 158 3.36 19.14 -0.45
N LYS A 159 2.45 18.24 -0.75
CA LYS A 159 1.56 18.26 -1.93
C LYS A 159 0.16 18.85 -1.63
N TYR A 160 -0.01 19.52 -0.49
CA TYR A 160 -1.33 20.03 -0.07
C TYR A 160 -2.07 20.83 -1.14
N ARG A 161 -1.37 21.70 -1.89
CA ARG A 161 -2.01 22.51 -2.94
C ARG A 161 -2.61 21.62 -4.01
N GLN A 162 -1.89 20.62 -4.47
CA GLN A 162 -2.35 19.67 -5.50
C GLN A 162 -3.53 18.84 -4.99
N LEU A 163 -3.48 18.36 -3.74
CA LEU A 163 -4.60 17.68 -3.10
C LEU A 163 -5.84 18.57 -3.04
N LYS A 164 -5.66 19.84 -2.63
CA LYS A 164 -6.75 20.80 -2.51
C LYS A 164 -7.38 21.14 -3.85
N ASP A 165 -6.56 21.30 -4.90
CA ASP A 165 -7.04 21.57 -6.25
C ASP A 165 -7.86 20.39 -6.82
N GLN A 166 -7.44 19.15 -6.54
CA GLN A 166 -8.16 17.96 -6.98
C GLN A 166 -9.41 17.66 -6.15
N GLU A 167 -9.39 17.91 -4.85
CA GLU A 167 -10.51 17.67 -3.94
C GLU A 167 -11.81 18.33 -4.41
N ILE A 168 -11.70 19.50 -5.05
CA ILE A 168 -12.84 20.27 -5.56
C ILE A 168 -13.60 19.48 -6.64
N TYR A 169 -12.90 18.65 -7.42
CA TYR A 169 -13.43 17.99 -8.60
C TYR A 169 -13.90 16.55 -8.37
N ILE A 170 -13.55 15.94 -7.24
CA ILE A 170 -13.88 14.54 -6.96
C ILE A 170 -14.86 14.48 -5.79
N SER A 171 -16.02 13.84 -6.01
CA SER A 171 -17.01 13.64 -4.95
C SER A 171 -16.55 12.61 -3.91
N PHE A 172 -17.21 12.56 -2.75
CA PHE A 172 -16.97 11.50 -1.75
C PHE A 172 -17.16 10.10 -2.35
N GLU A 173 -18.22 9.93 -3.13
CA GLU A 173 -18.51 8.66 -3.83
C GLU A 173 -17.41 8.33 -4.83
N GLY A 174 -16.91 9.32 -5.58
CA GLY A 174 -15.80 9.16 -6.50
C GLY A 174 -14.51 8.70 -5.80
N ILE A 175 -14.17 9.31 -4.67
CA ILE A 175 -13.01 8.88 -3.86
C ILE A 175 -13.21 7.46 -3.35
N SER A 176 -14.38 7.14 -2.80
CA SER A 176 -14.70 5.80 -2.30
C SER A 176 -14.60 4.75 -3.42
N HIS A 177 -15.13 5.07 -4.60
CA HIS A 177 -15.06 4.18 -5.76
C HIS A 177 -13.61 3.94 -6.23
N ILE A 178 -12.76 4.97 -6.22
CA ILE A 178 -11.33 4.81 -6.54
C ILE A 178 -10.63 3.93 -5.52
N LEU A 179 -10.86 4.15 -4.22
CA LEU A 179 -10.27 3.33 -3.16
C LEU A 179 -10.69 1.86 -3.27
N ASP A 180 -11.97 1.60 -3.55
CA ASP A 180 -12.48 0.25 -3.80
C ASP A 180 -11.83 -0.39 -5.04
N GLU A 181 -11.59 0.39 -6.11
CA GLU A 181 -10.95 -0.13 -7.31
C GLU A 181 -9.46 -0.42 -7.12
N VAL A 182 -8.76 0.33 -6.27
CA VAL A 182 -7.39 -0.02 -5.84
C VAL A 182 -7.37 -1.40 -5.18
N GLU A 183 -8.30 -1.68 -4.27
CA GLU A 183 -8.40 -2.99 -3.62
C GLU A 183 -8.81 -4.11 -4.59
N LYS A 184 -9.66 -3.81 -5.57
CA LYS A 184 -9.99 -4.76 -6.65
C LYS A 184 -8.78 -5.05 -7.52
N ALA A 185 -8.01 -4.03 -7.91
CA ALA A 185 -6.76 -4.20 -8.67
C ALA A 185 -5.78 -5.09 -7.91
N ARG A 186 -5.59 -4.85 -6.60
CA ARG A 186 -4.77 -5.69 -5.72
C ARG A 186 -5.22 -7.16 -5.74
N ARG A 187 -6.52 -7.42 -5.59
CA ARG A 187 -7.08 -8.78 -5.64
C ARG A 187 -6.89 -9.44 -7.01
N ARG A 188 -7.09 -8.69 -8.11
CA ARG A 188 -6.88 -9.19 -9.48
C ARG A 188 -5.43 -9.62 -9.70
N LEU A 189 -4.47 -8.82 -9.24
CA LEU A 189 -3.03 -9.13 -9.35
C LEU A 189 -2.66 -10.37 -8.52
N ILE A 190 -3.20 -10.51 -7.30
CA ILE A 190 -3.01 -11.71 -6.46
C ILE A 190 -3.59 -12.96 -7.14
N ALA A 191 -4.70 -12.81 -7.87
CA ALA A 191 -5.35 -13.88 -8.62
C ALA A 191 -4.71 -14.16 -10.00
N ASN A 192 -3.57 -13.51 -10.30
CA ASN A 192 -2.85 -13.60 -11.58
C ASN A 192 -3.69 -13.19 -12.80
N VAL A 193 -4.61 -12.25 -12.65
CA VAL A 193 -5.26 -11.58 -13.79
C VAL A 193 -4.20 -10.82 -14.59
N ASN A 194 -4.45 -10.63 -15.89
CA ASN A 194 -3.54 -9.87 -16.74
C ASN A 194 -3.19 -8.51 -16.11
N PHE A 195 -1.89 -8.26 -15.98
CA PHE A 195 -1.35 -7.09 -15.31
C PHE A 195 -1.84 -5.77 -15.93
N GLU A 196 -1.70 -5.65 -17.26
CA GLU A 196 -2.07 -4.43 -17.98
C GLU A 196 -3.55 -4.12 -17.79
N VAL A 197 -4.43 -5.12 -17.97
CA VAL A 197 -5.87 -4.97 -17.81
C VAL A 197 -6.24 -4.53 -16.40
N ALA A 198 -5.62 -5.14 -15.37
CA ALA A 198 -5.91 -4.80 -13.97
C ALA A 198 -5.55 -3.33 -13.67
N ILE A 199 -4.43 -2.84 -14.20
CA ILE A 199 -3.97 -1.46 -13.99
C ILE A 199 -4.75 -0.48 -14.87
N GLU A 200 -5.03 -0.83 -16.15
CA GLU A 200 -5.88 0.00 -17.02
C GLU A 200 -7.24 0.28 -16.39
N MET A 201 -7.91 -0.75 -15.86
CA MET A 201 -9.20 -0.58 -15.19
C MET A 201 -9.13 0.41 -14.03
N LEU A 202 -8.09 0.32 -13.20
CA LEU A 202 -7.88 1.25 -12.10
C LEU A 202 -7.68 2.69 -12.60
N LEU A 203 -6.79 2.89 -13.56
CA LEU A 203 -6.46 4.23 -14.06
C LEU A 203 -7.64 4.88 -14.81
N VAL A 204 -8.40 4.10 -15.56
CA VAL A 204 -9.64 4.57 -16.21
C VAL A 204 -10.66 4.98 -15.15
N THR A 205 -10.84 4.18 -14.10
CA THR A 205 -11.74 4.53 -12.98
C THR A 205 -11.31 5.86 -12.32
N ILE A 206 -10.01 6.06 -12.11
CA ILE A 206 -9.49 7.32 -11.56
C ILE A 206 -9.85 8.49 -12.48
N LYS A 207 -9.62 8.34 -13.79
CA LYS A 207 -9.93 9.39 -14.77
C LYS A 207 -11.41 9.72 -14.82
N GLU A 208 -12.28 8.73 -14.82
CA GLU A 208 -13.73 8.93 -14.90
C GLU A 208 -14.28 9.63 -13.66
N ASN A 209 -13.80 9.28 -12.47
CA ASN A 209 -14.23 9.91 -11.23
C ASN A 209 -13.62 11.31 -10.99
N GLY A 210 -12.58 11.68 -11.72
CA GLY A 210 -12.02 13.05 -11.74
C GLY A 210 -12.76 14.05 -12.63
N LYS A 211 -13.87 13.64 -13.26
CA LYS A 211 -14.72 14.54 -14.06
C LYS A 211 -15.84 15.10 -13.19
N VAL A 212 -15.92 16.41 -13.08
CA VAL A 212 -17.13 17.08 -12.59
C VAL A 212 -18.19 16.97 -13.68
N TRP A 213 -19.37 16.50 -13.33
CA TRP A 213 -20.58 16.60 -14.15
C TRP A 213 -21.15 18.00 -14.07
#